data_df60e09965634211a8f50092db3c45a7
#
_entry.id   df60e09965634211a8f50092db3c45a7
#
_cell.length_a   1.000
_cell.length_b   1.000
_cell.length_c   1.000
_cell.angle_alpha   90.00
_cell.angle_beta   90.00
_cell.angle_gamma   90.00
#
_symmetry.space_group_name_H-M   'P 1'
#
loop_
_entity.id
_entity.type
_entity.pdbx_description
1 polymer ?
#
loop_
_entity_poly.entity_id
_entity_poly.type
_entity_poly.pdbx_seq_one_letter_code
_entity_poly.pdbx_strand_id
1 'polypeptide(L)'
;MNKPQVPNSMAPNSMAPNSSVTVGNVVFDNKAALALIAGPCQFESRQHAFDMAGALKELTAKLGIGLVYKTSYDKANRTSLSATRGAGMDAALPVFDELRKEFSLPVLTDVHTEEQCAIVAPHVDVLQIPAFLSRQTDMLVAAAKTGKVINVKKGQFLAPWDMKNVVAKITGSGNANVLTTERGASFGYNTLVSDMRALPVMAEIGAPVIFDATHSVQQPGGQGGSSGGERRFVETLARAAVAVGVAGVFIETHQDPDNSTSSDGPNMLPLKDMPALLERLMAFDRIAKGR
;
A
#
# COMPACT_ATOMS: atom_id res chain seq x y z
N MET A 1 9.66 16.50 31.55
CA MET A 1 10.25 15.14 31.60
C MET A 1 10.96 14.90 30.29
N ASN A 2 12.29 14.92 30.29
CA ASN A 2 13.12 14.64 29.12
C ASN A 2 12.95 13.16 28.75
N LYS A 3 12.46 12.88 27.54
CA LYS A 3 12.48 11.52 26.99
C LYS A 3 13.94 11.07 26.90
N PRO A 4 14.28 9.82 27.30
CA PRO A 4 15.63 9.31 27.12
C PRO A 4 15.93 9.30 25.60
N GLN A 5 16.98 10.00 25.19
CA GLN A 5 17.54 9.86 23.86
C GLN A 5 18.12 8.44 23.76
N VAL A 6 17.45 7.58 22.99
CA VAL A 6 18.01 6.29 22.61
C VAL A 6 19.18 6.58 21.67
N PRO A 7 20.39 6.04 21.93
CA PRO A 7 21.52 6.24 21.04
C PRO A 7 21.19 5.76 19.63
N ASN A 8 21.53 6.57 18.64
CA ASN A 8 21.30 6.31 17.23
C ASN A 8 22.36 5.31 16.69
N SER A 9 22.44 4.10 17.27
CA SER A 9 23.32 3.05 16.76
C SER A 9 22.62 2.33 15.62
N MET A 10 22.66 2.88 14.41
CA MET A 10 22.52 2.06 13.20
C MET A 10 23.67 1.05 13.19
N ALA A 11 23.39 -0.20 12.78
CA ALA A 11 24.45 -1.16 12.49
C ALA A 11 25.45 -0.52 11.53
N PRO A 12 26.78 -0.78 11.68
CA PRO A 12 27.84 -0.03 11.00
C PRO A 12 27.82 -0.05 9.45
N ASN A 13 26.83 -0.65 8.80
CA ASN A 13 26.68 -0.72 7.35
C ASN A 13 25.23 -0.51 6.84
N SER A 14 24.32 0.08 7.62
CA SER A 14 22.97 0.34 7.09
C SER A 14 22.96 1.60 6.23
N MET A 15 22.64 1.44 4.93
CA MET A 15 22.36 2.58 4.05
C MET A 15 21.08 3.28 4.49
N ALA A 16 20.99 4.59 4.25
CA ALA A 16 19.72 5.32 4.43
C ALA A 16 18.70 4.89 3.36
N PRO A 17 17.40 4.92 3.66
CA PRO A 17 16.39 4.75 2.62
C PRO A 17 16.43 5.91 1.62
N ASN A 18 16.02 5.65 0.37
CA ASN A 18 15.86 6.70 -0.63
C ASN A 18 14.65 7.57 -0.30
N SER A 19 14.83 8.89 -0.26
CA SER A 19 13.73 9.84 -0.05
C SER A 19 12.81 9.98 -1.28
N SER A 20 13.30 9.56 -2.45
CA SER A 20 12.56 9.46 -3.69
C SER A 20 12.76 8.06 -4.27
N VAL A 21 11.67 7.35 -4.53
CA VAL A 21 11.67 5.98 -5.05
C VAL A 21 10.90 5.94 -6.36
N THR A 22 11.55 5.44 -7.41
CA THR A 22 10.93 5.30 -8.74
C THR A 22 10.50 3.86 -8.99
N VAL A 23 9.25 3.69 -9.43
CA VAL A 23 8.64 2.41 -9.82
C VAL A 23 8.17 2.53 -11.27
N GLY A 24 8.90 1.96 -12.22
CA GLY A 24 8.63 2.22 -13.63
C GLY A 24 8.74 3.71 -13.95
N ASN A 25 7.64 4.33 -14.36
CA ASN A 25 7.53 5.77 -14.63
C ASN A 25 6.91 6.58 -13.48
N VAL A 26 6.64 5.95 -12.33
CA VAL A 26 6.00 6.59 -11.18
C VAL A 26 7.03 6.94 -10.12
N VAL A 27 7.03 8.17 -9.66
CA VAL A 27 7.92 8.67 -8.61
C VAL A 27 7.15 8.84 -7.31
N PHE A 28 7.62 8.21 -6.26
CA PHE A 28 7.13 8.40 -4.88
C PHE A 28 8.13 9.27 -4.11
N ASP A 29 7.71 10.45 -3.73
CA ASP A 29 8.49 11.41 -2.94
C ASP A 29 7.52 12.31 -2.18
N ASN A 30 7.77 12.54 -0.89
CA ASN A 30 6.88 13.35 -0.05
C ASN A 30 6.78 14.83 -0.52
N LYS A 31 7.68 15.26 -1.40
CA LYS A 31 7.71 16.63 -1.96
C LYS A 31 7.25 16.69 -3.42
N ALA A 32 7.23 15.56 -4.14
CA ALA A 32 6.78 15.49 -5.53
C ALA A 32 5.25 15.42 -5.64
N ALA A 33 4.73 15.42 -6.88
CA ALA A 33 3.30 15.22 -7.13
C ALA A 33 2.81 13.89 -6.54
N LEU A 34 1.56 13.89 -6.06
CA LEU A 34 0.90 12.71 -5.50
C LEU A 34 0.93 11.56 -6.50
N ALA A 35 1.32 10.37 -6.05
CA ALA A 35 1.23 9.14 -6.80
C ALA A 35 0.07 8.27 -6.29
N LEU A 36 -0.41 7.35 -7.13
CA LEU A 36 -1.52 6.45 -6.82
C LEU A 36 -1.08 4.99 -6.87
N ILE A 37 -1.41 4.24 -5.84
CA ILE A 37 -1.42 2.78 -5.85
C ILE A 37 -2.89 2.36 -5.83
N ALA A 38 -3.41 1.73 -6.88
CA ALA A 38 -4.82 1.36 -6.94
C ALA A 38 -5.09 0.10 -7.76
N GLY A 39 -6.18 -0.57 -7.43
CA GLY A 39 -6.70 -1.75 -8.09
C GLY A 39 -7.66 -2.53 -7.18
N PRO A 40 -8.14 -3.70 -7.61
CA PRO A 40 -9.05 -4.51 -6.81
C PRO A 40 -8.32 -5.14 -5.62
N CYS A 41 -9.08 -5.42 -4.57
CA CYS A 41 -8.58 -6.05 -3.36
C CYS A 41 -7.82 -7.34 -3.67
N GLN A 42 -8.40 -8.20 -4.53
CA GLN A 42 -7.83 -9.49 -4.94
C GLN A 42 -7.96 -9.71 -6.44
N PHE A 43 -7.09 -10.54 -6.99
CA PHE A 43 -7.17 -11.02 -8.35
C PHE A 43 -8.35 -11.98 -8.48
N GLU A 44 -9.32 -11.64 -9.33
CA GLU A 44 -10.52 -12.44 -9.54
C GLU A 44 -10.45 -13.25 -10.84
N SER A 45 -10.04 -12.60 -11.94
CA SER A 45 -9.82 -13.24 -13.23
C SER A 45 -8.91 -12.38 -14.11
N ARG A 46 -8.38 -12.98 -15.18
CA ARG A 46 -7.60 -12.26 -16.19
C ARG A 46 -8.40 -11.09 -16.79
N GLN A 47 -9.65 -11.36 -17.22
CA GLN A 47 -10.48 -10.32 -17.84
C GLN A 47 -10.74 -9.16 -16.88
N HIS A 48 -11.13 -9.45 -15.63
CA HIS A 48 -11.35 -8.43 -14.61
C HIS A 48 -10.09 -7.58 -14.35
N ALA A 49 -8.92 -8.22 -14.27
CA ALA A 49 -7.66 -7.51 -14.07
C ALA A 49 -7.34 -6.55 -15.22
N PHE A 50 -7.59 -6.96 -16.47
CA PHE A 50 -7.41 -6.12 -17.67
C PHE A 50 -8.40 -4.96 -17.71
N ASP A 51 -9.68 -5.20 -17.42
CA ASP A 51 -10.70 -4.16 -17.41
C ASP A 51 -10.38 -3.09 -16.34
N MET A 52 -10.00 -3.53 -15.15
CA MET A 52 -9.64 -2.62 -14.05
C MET A 52 -8.35 -1.85 -14.34
N ALA A 53 -7.30 -2.51 -14.83
CA ALA A 53 -6.04 -1.86 -15.15
C ALA A 53 -6.21 -0.85 -16.31
N GLY A 54 -6.93 -1.21 -17.34
CA GLY A 54 -7.25 -0.33 -18.48
C GLY A 54 -8.00 0.92 -18.05
N ALA A 55 -9.08 0.75 -17.28
CA ALA A 55 -9.88 1.87 -16.76
C ALA A 55 -9.08 2.80 -15.85
N LEU A 56 -8.27 2.24 -14.93
CA LEU A 56 -7.41 3.03 -14.05
C LEU A 56 -6.31 3.77 -14.83
N LYS A 57 -5.70 3.10 -15.83
CA LYS A 57 -4.69 3.75 -16.69
C LYS A 57 -5.28 4.93 -17.46
N GLU A 58 -6.44 4.75 -18.08
CA GLU A 58 -7.12 5.83 -18.81
C GLU A 58 -7.45 7.01 -17.88
N LEU A 59 -8.02 6.73 -16.72
CA LEU A 59 -8.35 7.74 -15.72
C LEU A 59 -7.12 8.51 -15.26
N THR A 60 -6.05 7.81 -14.86
CA THR A 60 -4.85 8.45 -14.32
C THR A 60 -4.06 9.21 -15.38
N ALA A 61 -4.07 8.75 -16.65
CA ALA A 61 -3.48 9.48 -17.76
C ALA A 61 -4.21 10.81 -18.03
N LYS A 62 -5.55 10.84 -17.95
CA LYS A 62 -6.34 12.08 -18.08
C LYS A 62 -6.04 13.09 -16.98
N LEU A 63 -5.78 12.60 -15.77
CA LEU A 63 -5.49 13.44 -14.60
C LEU A 63 -4.00 13.78 -14.44
N GLY A 64 -3.10 13.14 -15.18
CA GLY A 64 -1.67 13.33 -15.05
C GLY A 64 -1.09 12.82 -13.73
N ILE A 65 -1.68 11.76 -13.14
CA ILE A 65 -1.21 11.13 -11.89
C ILE A 65 -0.52 9.80 -12.20
N GLY A 66 0.65 9.56 -11.58
CA GLY A 66 1.36 8.28 -11.71
C GLY A 66 0.60 7.14 -11.03
N LEU A 67 0.48 5.99 -11.71
CA LEU A 67 -0.25 4.81 -11.25
C LEU A 67 0.67 3.60 -11.10
N VAL A 68 0.62 2.95 -9.95
CA VAL A 68 1.04 1.56 -9.73
C VAL A 68 -0.22 0.72 -9.56
N TYR A 69 -0.43 -0.25 -10.46
CA TYR A 69 -1.58 -1.16 -10.39
C TYR A 69 -1.37 -2.17 -9.27
N LYS A 70 -2.39 -2.36 -8.43
CA LYS A 70 -2.33 -3.27 -7.29
C LYS A 70 -3.43 -4.31 -7.33
N THR A 71 -3.06 -5.56 -7.14
CA THR A 71 -4.01 -6.63 -6.78
C THR A 71 -3.29 -7.75 -6.04
N SER A 72 -3.98 -8.47 -5.14
CA SER A 72 -3.41 -9.59 -4.40
C SER A 72 -3.77 -10.91 -5.07
N TYR A 73 -2.81 -11.80 -5.26
CA TYR A 73 -3.10 -13.16 -5.76
C TYR A 73 -3.70 -14.07 -4.68
N ASP A 74 -3.44 -13.75 -3.42
CA ASP A 74 -3.94 -14.48 -2.25
C ASP A 74 -4.24 -13.51 -1.09
N LYS A 75 -5.22 -13.84 -0.29
CA LYS A 75 -5.56 -13.18 0.98
C LYS A 75 -5.32 -14.16 2.13
N ALA A 76 -4.04 -14.33 2.49
CA ALA A 76 -3.59 -15.34 3.46
C ALA A 76 -4.12 -15.14 4.89
N ASN A 77 -4.57 -13.93 5.24
CA ASN A 77 -5.00 -13.53 6.58
C ASN A 77 -6.53 -13.39 6.74
N ARG A 78 -7.31 -14.16 5.95
CA ARG A 78 -8.77 -14.16 6.09
C ARG A 78 -9.22 -14.56 7.50
N THR A 79 -10.28 -13.93 7.99
CA THR A 79 -10.86 -14.22 9.32
C THR A 79 -11.44 -15.63 9.39
N SER A 80 -12.11 -16.09 8.33
CA SER A 80 -12.73 -17.43 8.27
C SER A 80 -11.92 -18.36 7.36
N LEU A 81 -11.80 -19.63 7.75
CA LEU A 81 -11.18 -20.68 6.94
C LEU A 81 -11.92 -20.91 5.61
N SER A 82 -13.24 -20.69 5.59
CA SER A 82 -14.07 -20.85 4.39
C SER A 82 -14.11 -19.60 3.47
N ALA A 83 -13.46 -18.50 3.86
CA ALA A 83 -13.47 -17.27 3.07
C ALA A 83 -12.62 -17.44 1.79
N THR A 84 -13.07 -16.82 0.70
CA THR A 84 -12.37 -16.81 -0.59
C THR A 84 -11.02 -16.11 -0.44
N ARG A 85 -9.93 -16.80 -0.81
CA ARG A 85 -8.56 -16.28 -0.71
C ARG A 85 -8.05 -15.62 -1.98
N GLY A 86 -8.65 -15.85 -3.13
CA GLY A 86 -8.19 -15.42 -4.45
C GLY A 86 -7.85 -16.61 -5.35
N ALA A 87 -7.36 -16.33 -6.56
CA ALA A 87 -7.07 -17.36 -7.56
C ALA A 87 -5.70 -18.05 -7.40
N GLY A 88 -4.85 -17.56 -6.50
CA GLY A 88 -3.51 -18.10 -6.26
C GLY A 88 -2.43 -17.56 -7.20
N MET A 89 -1.17 -17.87 -6.89
CA MET A 89 0.00 -17.39 -7.63
C MET A 89 0.02 -17.89 -9.08
N ASP A 90 -0.20 -19.19 -9.29
CA ASP A 90 -0.07 -19.81 -10.63
C ASP A 90 -1.00 -19.16 -11.67
N ALA A 91 -2.19 -18.73 -11.23
CA ALA A 91 -3.15 -18.04 -12.10
C ALA A 91 -2.82 -16.54 -12.27
N ALA A 92 -2.28 -15.89 -11.24
CA ALA A 92 -2.11 -14.45 -11.22
C ALA A 92 -0.78 -13.98 -11.83
N LEU A 93 0.34 -14.66 -11.56
CA LEU A 93 1.66 -14.18 -11.97
C LEU A 93 1.82 -14.02 -13.49
N PRO A 94 1.36 -14.94 -14.35
CA PRO A 94 1.41 -14.73 -15.80
C PRO A 94 0.60 -13.51 -16.24
N VAL A 95 -0.54 -13.24 -15.57
CA VAL A 95 -1.39 -12.09 -15.90
C VAL A 95 -0.71 -10.78 -15.48
N PHE A 96 0.07 -10.76 -14.40
CA PHE A 96 0.86 -9.58 -14.00
C PHE A 96 1.90 -9.22 -15.07
N ASP A 97 2.55 -10.20 -15.68
CA ASP A 97 3.47 -9.97 -16.81
C ASP A 97 2.74 -9.41 -18.04
N GLU A 98 1.56 -9.95 -18.35
CA GLU A 98 0.73 -9.45 -19.44
C GLU A 98 0.29 -8.00 -19.20
N LEU A 99 -0.17 -7.65 -18.00
CA LEU A 99 -0.56 -6.28 -17.62
C LEU A 99 0.60 -5.29 -17.76
N ARG A 100 1.79 -5.67 -17.28
CA ARG A 100 3.00 -4.85 -17.39
C ARG A 100 3.36 -4.59 -18.85
N LYS A 101 3.26 -5.61 -19.70
CA LYS A 101 3.57 -5.51 -21.12
C LYS A 101 2.52 -4.70 -21.89
N GLU A 102 1.24 -4.99 -21.69
CA GLU A 102 0.13 -4.39 -22.44
C GLU A 102 -0.09 -2.92 -22.06
N PHE A 103 -0.12 -2.66 -20.77
CA PHE A 103 -0.43 -1.31 -20.27
C PHE A 103 0.80 -0.47 -19.95
N SER A 104 2.01 -1.05 -19.95
CA SER A 104 3.23 -0.39 -19.44
C SER A 104 3.01 0.18 -18.01
N LEU A 105 2.24 -0.52 -17.18
CA LEU A 105 1.94 -0.16 -15.81
C LEU A 105 2.83 -0.97 -14.87
N PRO A 106 3.49 -0.34 -13.90
CA PRO A 106 4.11 -1.08 -12.81
C PRO A 106 3.04 -1.76 -11.95
N VAL A 107 3.36 -2.99 -11.48
CA VAL A 107 2.46 -3.85 -10.71
C VAL A 107 2.98 -4.04 -9.30
N LEU A 108 2.06 -4.01 -8.32
CA LEU A 108 2.27 -4.30 -6.91
C LEU A 108 1.40 -5.47 -6.49
N THR A 109 1.97 -6.43 -5.77
CA THR A 109 1.22 -7.48 -5.06
C THR A 109 1.82 -7.74 -3.67
N ASP A 110 1.03 -8.30 -2.77
CA ASP A 110 1.50 -8.70 -1.45
C ASP A 110 2.08 -10.12 -1.46
N VAL A 111 3.06 -10.35 -0.59
CA VAL A 111 3.71 -11.64 -0.34
C VAL A 111 3.54 -12.03 1.13
N HIS A 112 3.44 -13.33 1.44
CA HIS A 112 3.04 -13.81 2.75
C HIS A 112 4.05 -14.75 3.40
N THR A 113 5.00 -15.29 2.62
CA THR A 113 6.13 -16.11 3.10
C THR A 113 7.44 -15.67 2.46
N GLU A 114 8.55 -16.07 3.05
CA GLU A 114 9.89 -15.73 2.55
C GLU A 114 10.13 -16.28 1.15
N GLU A 115 9.68 -17.51 0.89
CA GLU A 115 9.83 -18.19 -0.40
C GLU A 115 9.07 -17.48 -1.51
N GLN A 116 7.89 -16.94 -1.20
CA GLN A 116 7.09 -16.18 -2.16
C GLN A 116 7.81 -14.93 -2.66
N CYS A 117 8.68 -14.31 -1.86
CA CYS A 117 9.42 -13.13 -2.28
C CYS A 117 10.23 -13.36 -3.56
N ALA A 118 10.98 -14.46 -3.60
CA ALA A 118 11.80 -14.81 -4.76
C ALA A 118 10.97 -15.26 -5.98
N ILE A 119 9.85 -15.96 -5.75
CA ILE A 119 8.97 -16.44 -6.82
C ILE A 119 8.20 -15.29 -7.48
N VAL A 120 7.70 -14.35 -6.68
CA VAL A 120 6.83 -13.25 -7.14
C VAL A 120 7.63 -12.10 -7.74
N ALA A 121 8.84 -11.84 -7.24
CA ALA A 121 9.65 -10.68 -7.65
C ALA A 121 9.85 -10.54 -9.17
N PRO A 122 10.06 -11.58 -9.98
CA PRO A 122 10.18 -11.44 -11.45
C PRO A 122 8.93 -10.83 -12.12
N HIS A 123 7.75 -11.08 -11.55
CA HIS A 123 6.45 -10.76 -12.13
C HIS A 123 5.89 -9.38 -11.73
N VAL A 124 6.50 -8.72 -10.75
CA VAL A 124 6.04 -7.43 -10.22
C VAL A 124 7.17 -6.41 -10.08
N ASP A 125 6.80 -5.17 -9.85
CA ASP A 125 7.76 -4.07 -9.63
C ASP A 125 7.87 -3.69 -8.16
N VAL A 126 6.81 -3.96 -7.38
CA VAL A 126 6.76 -3.71 -5.94
C VAL A 126 6.27 -4.96 -5.20
N LEU A 127 7.02 -5.40 -4.20
CA LEU A 127 6.57 -6.39 -3.22
C LEU A 127 5.97 -5.67 -2.01
N GLN A 128 4.74 -6.02 -1.65
CA GLN A 128 4.10 -5.47 -0.46
C GLN A 128 4.18 -6.45 0.72
N ILE A 129 4.63 -5.93 1.86
CA ILE A 129 4.58 -6.65 3.13
C ILE A 129 3.29 -6.26 3.86
N PRO A 130 2.39 -7.22 4.11
CA PRO A 130 1.16 -6.99 4.87
C PRO A 130 1.42 -6.48 6.28
N ALA A 131 0.46 -5.73 6.83
CA ALA A 131 0.59 -5.09 8.14
C ALA A 131 0.92 -6.08 9.27
N PHE A 132 0.30 -7.26 9.28
CA PHE A 132 0.57 -8.29 10.29
C PHE A 132 2.00 -8.85 10.24
N LEU A 133 2.65 -8.79 9.08
CA LEU A 133 4.00 -9.31 8.87
C LEU A 133 5.08 -8.20 8.93
N SER A 134 4.71 -6.97 9.21
CA SER A 134 5.60 -5.80 9.15
C SER A 134 6.81 -5.87 10.10
N ARG A 135 6.77 -6.71 11.13
CA ARG A 135 7.90 -6.92 12.07
C ARG A 135 8.72 -8.17 11.81
N GLN A 136 8.27 -9.08 10.93
CA GLN A 136 8.95 -10.35 10.68
C GLN A 136 10.28 -10.11 9.97
N THR A 137 11.39 -10.34 10.71
CA THR A 137 12.74 -9.98 10.22
C THR A 137 13.09 -10.76 8.96
N ASP A 138 12.90 -12.08 8.95
CA ASP A 138 13.28 -12.94 7.83
C ASP A 138 12.48 -12.61 6.57
N MET A 139 11.18 -12.30 6.73
CA MET A 139 10.32 -11.83 5.65
C MET A 139 10.82 -10.51 5.02
N LEU A 140 11.19 -9.53 5.86
CA LEU A 140 11.71 -8.24 5.39
C LEU A 140 13.07 -8.41 4.68
N VAL A 141 13.93 -9.25 5.21
CA VAL A 141 15.24 -9.58 4.61
C VAL A 141 15.08 -10.32 3.29
N ALA A 142 14.18 -11.31 3.21
CA ALA A 142 13.89 -12.03 1.98
C ALA A 142 13.36 -11.11 0.89
N ALA A 143 12.40 -10.24 1.23
CA ALA A 143 11.88 -9.23 0.31
C ALA A 143 12.98 -8.26 -0.16
N ALA A 144 13.80 -7.73 0.75
CA ALA A 144 14.89 -6.81 0.43
C ALA A 144 15.89 -7.41 -0.57
N LYS A 145 16.25 -8.69 -0.38
CA LYS A 145 17.21 -9.41 -1.25
C LYS A 145 16.74 -9.57 -2.70
N THR A 146 15.45 -9.38 -2.99
CA THR A 146 14.94 -9.41 -4.37
C THR A 146 15.37 -8.21 -5.20
N GLY A 147 15.81 -7.12 -4.56
CA GLY A 147 16.14 -5.85 -5.22
C GLY A 147 14.94 -5.06 -5.72
N LYS A 148 13.71 -5.55 -5.53
CA LYS A 148 12.48 -4.82 -5.89
C LYS A 148 12.19 -3.70 -4.90
N VAL A 149 11.32 -2.77 -5.27
CA VAL A 149 10.78 -1.79 -4.32
C VAL A 149 9.93 -2.53 -3.28
N ILE A 150 10.14 -2.22 -2.00
CA ILE A 150 9.41 -2.85 -0.91
C ILE A 150 8.44 -1.85 -0.30
N ASN A 151 7.14 -2.11 -0.42
CA ASN A 151 6.11 -1.34 0.28
C ASN A 151 5.72 -2.05 1.57
N VAL A 152 5.97 -1.43 2.73
CA VAL A 152 5.61 -2.03 4.02
C VAL A 152 4.40 -1.33 4.60
N LYS A 153 3.30 -2.08 4.77
CA LYS A 153 2.14 -1.62 5.53
C LYS A 153 2.48 -1.59 7.01
N LYS A 154 2.34 -0.42 7.65
CA LYS A 154 2.56 -0.32 9.10
C LYS A 154 1.54 -1.20 9.84
N GLY A 155 2.04 -2.05 10.73
CA GLY A 155 1.16 -2.86 11.59
C GLY A 155 0.24 -1.97 12.45
N GLN A 156 -1.01 -2.42 12.63
CA GLN A 156 -2.00 -1.71 13.45
C GLN A 156 -1.57 -1.57 14.91
N PHE A 157 -0.63 -2.42 15.33
CA PHE A 157 -0.04 -2.48 16.66
C PHE A 157 1.28 -1.69 16.78
N LEU A 158 1.81 -1.13 15.68
CA LEU A 158 3.07 -0.39 15.66
C LEU A 158 2.84 1.10 15.89
N ALA A 159 3.70 1.69 16.72
CA ALA A 159 3.85 3.14 16.74
C ALA A 159 4.56 3.63 15.45
N PRO A 160 4.26 4.85 14.97
CA PRO A 160 4.83 5.35 13.72
C PRO A 160 6.37 5.44 13.75
N TRP A 161 6.98 5.78 14.89
CA TRP A 161 8.44 5.80 15.05
C TRP A 161 9.11 4.43 15.01
N ASP A 162 8.37 3.34 15.30
CA ASP A 162 8.89 1.98 15.23
C ASP A 162 9.11 1.50 13.78
N MET A 163 8.51 2.18 12.81
CA MET A 163 8.77 1.94 11.39
C MET A 163 10.23 2.18 11.02
N LYS A 164 10.98 2.98 11.79
CA LYS A 164 12.43 3.11 11.63
C LYS A 164 13.14 1.76 11.70
N ASN A 165 12.76 0.91 12.65
CA ASN A 165 13.35 -0.42 12.80
C ASN A 165 12.97 -1.36 11.64
N VAL A 166 11.76 -1.22 11.11
CA VAL A 166 11.29 -1.97 9.94
C VAL A 166 12.11 -1.59 8.70
N VAL A 167 12.22 -0.29 8.43
CA VAL A 167 13.03 0.24 7.32
C VAL A 167 14.50 -0.17 7.46
N ALA A 168 15.07 -0.09 8.67
CA ALA A 168 16.46 -0.45 8.93
C ALA A 168 16.79 -1.92 8.60
N LYS A 169 15.84 -2.85 8.78
CA LYS A 169 16.02 -4.25 8.38
C LYS A 169 16.16 -4.41 6.86
N ILE A 170 15.39 -3.64 6.10
CA ILE A 170 15.41 -3.66 4.62
C ILE A 170 16.69 -2.99 4.12
N THR A 171 16.99 -1.78 4.60
CA THR A 171 18.17 -1.03 4.16
C THR A 171 19.47 -1.69 4.62
N GLY A 172 19.49 -2.27 5.81
CA GLY A 172 20.61 -3.09 6.32
C GLY A 172 20.82 -4.38 5.52
N SER A 173 19.85 -4.82 4.74
CA SER A 173 19.94 -5.93 3.79
C SER A 173 20.33 -5.50 2.37
N GLY A 174 20.70 -4.24 2.18
CA GLY A 174 21.23 -3.72 0.91
C GLY A 174 20.18 -3.13 -0.05
N ASN A 175 18.95 -2.87 0.41
CA ASN A 175 17.89 -2.29 -0.43
C ASN A 175 17.38 -0.96 0.14
N ALA A 176 17.67 0.16 -0.53
CA ALA A 176 17.21 1.49 -0.13
C ALA A 176 15.83 1.88 -0.67
N ASN A 177 15.25 1.08 -1.58
CA ASN A 177 13.98 1.37 -2.24
C ASN A 177 12.80 0.89 -1.38
N VAL A 178 12.45 1.66 -0.37
CA VAL A 178 11.40 1.33 0.60
C VAL A 178 10.31 2.40 0.57
N LEU A 179 9.06 1.97 0.50
CA LEU A 179 7.87 2.79 0.75
C LEU A 179 7.28 2.36 2.10
N THR A 180 6.80 3.32 2.88
CA THR A 180 6.12 3.05 4.15
C THR A 180 4.66 3.45 4.04
N THR A 181 3.74 2.56 4.43
CA THR A 181 2.30 2.82 4.28
C THR A 181 1.60 2.85 5.63
N GLU A 182 1.00 3.99 5.98
CA GLU A 182 0.09 4.14 7.11
C GLU A 182 -1.30 3.61 6.74
N ARG A 183 -1.94 2.85 7.65
CA ARG A 183 -3.25 2.22 7.42
C ARG A 183 -4.15 2.16 8.66
N GLY A 184 -3.86 2.97 9.66
CA GLY A 184 -4.56 3.00 10.94
C GLY A 184 -3.90 2.13 12.00
N ALA A 185 -4.15 2.49 13.25
CA ALA A 185 -3.74 1.78 14.45
C ALA A 185 -4.98 1.25 15.18
N SER A 186 -4.87 0.08 15.81
CA SER A 186 -5.95 -0.49 16.62
C SER A 186 -6.30 0.42 17.78
N PHE A 187 -7.58 0.69 17.96
CA PHE A 187 -8.13 1.51 19.02
C PHE A 187 -9.34 0.81 19.64
N GLY A 188 -9.10 0.02 20.66
CA GLY A 188 -10.11 -0.90 21.19
C GLY A 188 -10.33 -2.11 20.27
N TYR A 189 -11.53 -2.69 20.34
CA TYR A 189 -11.91 -3.86 19.53
C TYR A 189 -12.50 -3.43 18.19
N ASN A 190 -12.10 -4.10 17.10
CA ASN A 190 -12.66 -3.96 15.76
C ASN A 190 -12.68 -2.51 15.20
N THR A 191 -11.86 -1.61 15.77
CA THR A 191 -11.82 -0.19 15.38
C THR A 191 -10.39 0.23 15.09
N LEU A 192 -10.23 1.06 14.06
CA LEU A 192 -8.97 1.68 13.69
C LEU A 192 -9.09 3.20 13.79
N VAL A 193 -8.00 3.84 14.21
CA VAL A 193 -7.83 5.29 14.18
C VAL A 193 -6.60 5.64 13.38
N SER A 194 -6.71 6.61 12.47
CA SER A 194 -5.59 7.18 11.75
C SER A 194 -5.13 8.46 12.44
N ASP A 195 -3.97 8.41 13.07
CA ASP A 195 -3.32 9.58 13.64
C ASP A 195 -2.56 10.30 12.53
N MET A 196 -3.04 11.47 12.09
CA MET A 196 -2.40 12.25 11.03
C MET A 196 -0.98 12.69 11.37
N ARG A 197 -0.63 12.76 12.67
CA ARG A 197 0.75 13.03 13.15
C ARG A 197 1.71 11.87 12.82
N ALA A 198 1.17 10.66 12.60
CA ALA A 198 1.99 9.52 12.20
C ALA A 198 2.69 9.75 10.86
N LEU A 199 2.07 10.49 9.95
CA LEU A 199 2.60 10.72 8.61
C LEU A 199 3.93 11.52 8.61
N PRO A 200 4.03 12.70 9.23
CA PRO A 200 5.31 13.40 9.33
C PRO A 200 6.34 12.62 10.16
N VAL A 201 5.93 11.93 11.23
CA VAL A 201 6.85 11.08 12.01
C VAL A 201 7.45 9.95 11.15
N MET A 202 6.65 9.33 10.29
CA MET A 202 7.16 8.32 9.35
C MET A 202 8.03 8.95 8.26
N ALA A 203 7.72 10.17 7.80
CA ALA A 203 8.53 10.88 6.81
C ALA A 203 9.93 11.24 7.33
N GLU A 204 10.10 11.48 8.64
CA GLU A 204 11.41 11.71 9.29
C GLU A 204 12.37 10.52 9.17
N ILE A 205 11.86 9.32 8.88
CA ILE A 205 12.68 8.13 8.62
C ILE A 205 13.47 8.27 7.31
N GLY A 206 12.98 9.10 6.39
CA GLY A 206 13.60 9.39 5.10
C GLY A 206 13.03 8.58 3.92
N ALA A 207 12.11 7.64 4.14
CA ALA A 207 11.40 6.91 3.08
C ALA A 207 10.12 7.66 2.67
N PRO A 208 9.65 7.51 1.41
CA PRO A 208 8.35 8.03 1.00
C PRO A 208 7.20 7.40 1.80
N VAL A 209 6.23 8.22 2.19
CA VAL A 209 5.07 7.81 2.98
C VAL A 209 3.83 7.71 2.08
N ILE A 210 3.16 6.58 2.15
CA ILE A 210 1.89 6.30 1.48
C ILE A 210 0.80 6.27 2.55
N PHE A 211 -0.37 6.80 2.22
CA PHE A 211 -1.55 6.66 3.05
C PHE A 211 -2.54 5.67 2.41
N ASP A 212 -2.88 4.61 3.12
CA ASP A 212 -3.90 3.65 2.70
C ASP A 212 -5.27 4.12 3.15
N ALA A 213 -6.02 4.71 2.23
CA ALA A 213 -7.31 5.30 2.52
C ALA A 213 -8.41 4.25 2.74
N THR A 214 -8.32 3.10 2.05
CA THR A 214 -9.36 2.07 2.13
C THR A 214 -9.23 1.15 3.34
N HIS A 215 -8.02 0.78 3.74
CA HIS A 215 -7.83 -0.02 4.94
C HIS A 215 -7.84 0.80 6.24
N SER A 216 -7.69 2.12 6.18
CA SER A 216 -7.83 2.99 7.36
C SER A 216 -9.25 3.08 7.89
N VAL A 217 -10.26 2.75 7.07
CA VAL A 217 -11.68 2.73 7.46
C VAL A 217 -12.21 1.33 7.73
N GLN A 218 -11.33 0.32 7.68
CA GLN A 218 -11.68 -1.07 7.94
C GLN A 218 -12.07 -1.28 9.41
N GLN A 219 -13.03 -2.18 9.63
CA GLN A 219 -13.39 -2.71 10.95
C GLN A 219 -12.99 -4.20 10.98
N PRO A 220 -11.75 -4.53 11.40
CA PRO A 220 -11.24 -5.89 11.35
C PRO A 220 -12.14 -6.85 12.16
N GLY A 221 -12.66 -7.92 11.53
CA GLY A 221 -13.55 -8.87 12.17
C GLY A 221 -14.92 -8.31 12.57
N GLY A 222 -15.28 -7.09 12.16
CA GLY A 222 -16.51 -6.40 12.58
C GLY A 222 -17.81 -7.08 12.14
N GLN A 223 -17.74 -8.02 11.18
CA GLN A 223 -18.87 -8.84 10.72
C GLN A 223 -18.73 -10.33 11.10
N GLY A 224 -17.93 -10.63 12.12
CA GLY A 224 -17.70 -12.02 12.56
C GLY A 224 -16.78 -12.79 11.61
N GLY A 225 -17.26 -13.25 10.47
CA GLY A 225 -16.49 -14.02 9.47
C GLY A 225 -15.75 -13.18 8.45
N SER A 226 -15.96 -11.87 8.40
CA SER A 226 -15.34 -10.92 7.50
C SER A 226 -15.08 -9.57 8.15
N SER A 227 -14.29 -8.72 7.49
CA SER A 227 -14.11 -7.34 7.93
C SER A 227 -15.33 -6.51 7.57
N GLY A 228 -15.75 -5.63 8.48
CA GLY A 228 -16.61 -4.50 8.19
C GLY A 228 -15.78 -3.30 7.72
N GLY A 229 -16.46 -2.20 7.45
CA GLY A 229 -15.81 -0.93 7.13
C GLY A 229 -16.79 0.18 6.79
N GLU A 230 -16.25 1.40 6.77
CA GLU A 230 -17.04 2.60 6.53
C GLU A 230 -16.50 3.37 5.33
N ARG A 231 -16.75 2.86 4.12
CA ARG A 231 -16.35 3.47 2.82
C ARG A 231 -16.57 4.98 2.77
N ARG A 232 -17.64 5.48 3.41
CA ARG A 232 -17.97 6.92 3.45
C ARG A 232 -16.84 7.80 4.01
N PHE A 233 -15.92 7.25 4.80
CA PHE A 233 -14.80 7.99 5.37
C PHE A 233 -13.50 7.89 4.57
N VAL A 234 -13.44 7.11 3.49
CA VAL A 234 -12.27 6.97 2.62
C VAL A 234 -11.80 8.35 2.14
N GLU A 235 -12.71 9.13 1.56
CA GLU A 235 -12.39 10.49 1.09
C GLU A 235 -11.95 11.41 2.23
N THR A 236 -12.63 11.36 3.37
CA THR A 236 -12.32 12.23 4.53
C THR A 236 -10.89 12.01 5.01
N LEU A 237 -10.49 10.75 5.20
CA LEU A 237 -9.14 10.41 5.66
C LEU A 237 -8.09 10.64 4.58
N ALA A 238 -8.41 10.33 3.31
CA ALA A 238 -7.50 10.58 2.19
C ALA A 238 -7.16 12.06 2.05
N ARG A 239 -8.16 12.94 2.11
CA ARG A 239 -7.94 14.40 2.06
C ARG A 239 -7.08 14.90 3.22
N ALA A 240 -7.35 14.43 4.44
CA ALA A 240 -6.56 14.78 5.61
C ALA A 240 -5.10 14.37 5.45
N ALA A 241 -4.84 13.14 4.99
CA ALA A 241 -3.49 12.63 4.78
C ALA A 241 -2.75 13.38 3.66
N VAL A 242 -3.42 13.66 2.53
CA VAL A 242 -2.82 14.40 1.43
C VAL A 242 -2.51 15.84 1.83
N ALA A 243 -3.36 16.46 2.66
CA ALA A 243 -3.09 17.80 3.20
C ALA A 243 -1.86 17.85 4.14
N VAL A 244 -1.46 16.72 4.72
CA VAL A 244 -0.20 16.62 5.49
C VAL A 244 1.03 16.54 4.58
N GLY A 245 0.88 16.05 3.32
CA GLY A 245 1.98 16.00 2.35
C GLY A 245 2.60 14.60 2.18
N VAL A 246 1.79 13.57 1.95
CA VAL A 246 2.26 12.20 1.65
C VAL A 246 2.74 12.05 0.20
N ALA A 247 3.61 11.07 -0.05
CA ALA A 247 4.12 10.75 -1.40
C ALA A 247 3.05 10.14 -2.30
N GLY A 248 2.09 9.42 -1.72
CA GLY A 248 1.04 8.76 -2.48
C GLY A 248 -0.13 8.31 -1.62
N VAL A 249 -1.20 7.90 -2.29
CA VAL A 249 -2.35 7.25 -1.67
C VAL A 249 -2.50 5.84 -2.22
N PHE A 250 -2.96 4.94 -1.36
CA PHE A 250 -3.32 3.57 -1.70
C PHE A 250 -4.85 3.44 -1.60
N ILE A 251 -5.50 3.01 -2.68
CA ILE A 251 -6.96 2.90 -2.76
C ILE A 251 -7.34 1.58 -3.42
N GLU A 252 -8.00 0.70 -2.69
CA GLU A 252 -8.68 -0.44 -3.31
C GLU A 252 -9.98 0.03 -3.95
N THR A 253 -10.18 -0.34 -5.22
CA THR A 253 -11.34 0.05 -6.01
C THR A 253 -11.83 -1.12 -6.85
N HIS A 254 -13.13 -1.14 -7.12
CA HIS A 254 -13.78 -2.19 -7.89
C HIS A 254 -14.98 -1.59 -8.65
N GLN A 255 -15.35 -2.13 -9.81
CA GLN A 255 -16.53 -1.65 -10.56
C GLN A 255 -17.82 -1.86 -9.78
N ASP A 256 -17.92 -2.93 -9.00
CA ASP A 256 -19.06 -3.27 -8.15
C ASP A 256 -18.58 -3.85 -6.80
N PRO A 257 -18.16 -2.99 -5.86
CA PRO A 257 -17.60 -3.45 -4.58
C PRO A 257 -18.59 -4.26 -3.74
N ASP A 258 -19.88 -3.96 -3.86
CA ASP A 258 -20.91 -4.56 -3.00
C ASP A 258 -21.24 -6.00 -3.40
N ASN A 259 -20.96 -6.37 -4.64
CA ASN A 259 -21.12 -7.73 -5.17
C ASN A 259 -19.77 -8.43 -5.45
N SER A 260 -18.65 -7.84 -5.05
CA SER A 260 -17.34 -8.47 -5.22
C SER A 260 -17.19 -9.72 -4.35
N THR A 261 -16.35 -10.65 -4.79
CA THR A 261 -16.02 -11.86 -4.00
C THR A 261 -15.09 -11.56 -2.82
N SER A 262 -14.60 -10.32 -2.72
CA SER A 262 -13.70 -9.89 -1.67
C SER A 262 -14.41 -9.56 -0.37
N SER A 263 -13.81 -9.96 0.77
CA SER A 263 -14.31 -9.57 2.11
C SER A 263 -14.15 -8.07 2.42
N ASP A 264 -13.39 -7.34 1.61
CA ASP A 264 -13.13 -5.91 1.79
C ASP A 264 -14.09 -5.02 0.98
N GLY A 265 -15.14 -5.63 0.39
CA GLY A 265 -16.20 -4.90 -0.32
C GLY A 265 -16.69 -3.64 0.40
N PRO A 266 -17.00 -3.69 1.73
CA PRO A 266 -17.43 -2.51 2.50
C PRO A 266 -16.43 -1.35 2.54
N ASN A 267 -15.16 -1.60 2.23
CA ASN A 267 -14.09 -0.58 2.27
C ASN A 267 -13.72 -0.08 0.86
N MET A 268 -13.83 -0.96 -0.16
CA MET A 268 -13.43 -0.60 -1.53
C MET A 268 -14.27 0.56 -2.07
N LEU A 269 -13.60 1.47 -2.77
CA LEU A 269 -14.26 2.57 -3.45
C LEU A 269 -14.84 2.08 -4.80
N PRO A 270 -16.08 2.43 -5.17
CA PRO A 270 -16.55 2.20 -6.52
C PRO A 270 -15.69 2.89 -7.57
N LEU A 271 -15.31 2.19 -8.64
CA LEU A 271 -14.46 2.75 -9.71
C LEU A 271 -15.02 4.06 -10.28
N LYS A 272 -16.34 4.18 -10.39
CA LYS A 272 -17.02 5.39 -10.87
C LYS A 272 -16.78 6.63 -10.01
N ASP A 273 -16.43 6.46 -8.73
CA ASP A 273 -16.21 7.56 -7.79
C ASP A 273 -14.74 8.01 -7.75
N MET A 274 -13.83 7.22 -8.35
CA MET A 274 -12.40 7.52 -8.39
C MET A 274 -12.06 8.86 -9.06
N PRO A 275 -12.65 9.25 -10.22
CA PRO A 275 -12.29 10.50 -10.89
C PRO A 275 -12.45 11.72 -9.98
N ALA A 276 -13.64 11.88 -9.40
CA ALA A 276 -13.94 13.01 -8.54
C ALA A 276 -13.09 13.04 -7.25
N LEU A 277 -12.80 11.87 -6.69
CA LEU A 277 -11.90 11.77 -5.54
C LEU A 277 -10.49 12.22 -5.91
N LEU A 278 -9.90 11.68 -6.99
CA LEU A 278 -8.53 11.98 -7.38
C LEU A 278 -8.34 13.47 -7.74
N GLU A 279 -9.29 14.10 -8.43
CA GLU A 279 -9.25 15.53 -8.71
C GLU A 279 -9.15 16.34 -7.42
N ARG A 280 -9.98 16.02 -6.41
CA ARG A 280 -9.92 16.67 -5.10
C ARG A 280 -8.60 16.44 -4.38
N LEU A 281 -8.10 15.20 -4.37
CA LEU A 281 -6.83 14.88 -3.72
C LEU A 281 -5.66 15.62 -4.37
N MET A 282 -5.63 15.71 -5.70
CA MET A 282 -4.59 16.46 -6.42
C MET A 282 -4.65 17.96 -6.12
N ALA A 283 -5.84 18.52 -5.89
CA ALA A 283 -5.99 19.92 -5.47
C ALA A 283 -5.39 20.14 -4.07
N PHE A 284 -5.70 19.26 -3.11
CA PHE A 284 -5.08 19.30 -1.77
C PHE A 284 -3.56 19.10 -1.82
N ASP A 285 -3.08 18.19 -2.68
CA ASP A 285 -1.64 17.92 -2.84
C ASP A 285 -0.88 19.17 -3.33
N ARG A 286 -1.44 19.87 -4.32
CA ARG A 286 -0.83 21.12 -4.81
C ARG A 286 -0.69 22.16 -3.70
N ILE A 287 -1.72 22.35 -2.90
CA ILE A 287 -1.70 23.29 -1.77
C ILE A 287 -0.68 22.84 -0.71
N ALA A 288 -0.73 21.57 -0.31
CA ALA A 288 0.14 21.04 0.73
C ALA A 288 1.63 21.13 0.37
N LYS A 289 1.96 21.01 -0.91
CA LYS A 289 3.34 21.02 -1.43
C LYS A 289 3.76 22.35 -2.09
N GLY A 290 2.94 23.39 -1.96
CA GLY A 290 3.24 24.72 -2.51
C GLY A 290 3.37 24.76 -4.04
N ARG A 291 2.55 24.00 -4.75
CA ARG A 291 2.62 23.81 -6.21
C ARG A 291 1.39 24.35 -6.90
#